data_c5b61ce8b5f433e421b546d89ca04eac
#
_entry.id   c5b61ce8b5f433e421b546d89ca04eac
#
_cell.length_a   1.000
_cell.length_b   1.000
_cell.length_c   1.000
_cell.angle_alpha   90.00
_cell.angle_beta   90.00
_cell.angle_gamma   90.00
#
_symmetry.space_group_name_H-M   'P 1'
#
loop_
_entity.id
_entity.type
_entity.pdbx_description
1 polymer ?
#
loop_
_entity_poly.entity_id
_entity_poly.type
_entity_poly.pdbx_seq_one_letter_code
_entity_poly.pdbx_strand_id
1 'polypeptide(L)'
;MRVIVRTVSELCITVGALIVLFVAYVLFWTGVRADGAMNDQIDQLHRQWSQGSVRPTAAPGRKAAAAGEQTVAVAKPAPYRYGKAFAIMYIPRLGFTWNKPVLEGTGRDVLAKGLAHYAGTAQLGQEGNFAVAGHRRTYGDPFKDFPRLRPGDAVVLTDGTTWFTYRIDKGPYKTVPTDVEVIDPVPRKSGYTRPGRYLTLTTCDPEWGHSHRLIVWAHLDSTQSVEAGEPRALRR
;
A
#
# COMPACT_ATOMS: atom_id res chain seq x y z
N MET A 1 29.86 28.15 45.25
CA MET A 1 28.50 27.61 45.07
C MET A 1 27.80 28.11 43.81
N ARG A 2 27.63 29.44 43.57
CA ARG A 2 26.98 30.00 42.37
C ARG A 2 27.63 29.59 41.05
N VAL A 3 28.95 29.52 40.94
CA VAL A 3 29.66 29.11 39.70
C VAL A 3 29.36 27.64 39.35
N ILE A 4 29.41 26.74 40.34
CA ILE A 4 29.13 25.31 40.14
C ILE A 4 27.69 25.09 39.65
N VAL A 5 26.71 25.76 40.26
CA VAL A 5 25.29 25.69 39.86
C VAL A 5 25.13 26.19 38.45
N ARG A 6 25.76 27.30 38.06
CA ARG A 6 25.72 27.85 36.72
C ARG A 6 26.33 26.89 35.68
N THR A 7 27.50 26.33 35.95
CA THR A 7 28.16 25.37 35.04
C THR A 7 27.32 24.10 34.85
N VAL A 8 26.73 23.57 35.94
CA VAL A 8 25.84 22.39 35.86
C VAL A 8 24.59 22.72 35.05
N SER A 9 24.00 23.91 35.26
CA SER A 9 22.81 24.33 34.49
C SER A 9 23.11 24.47 32.98
N GLU A 10 24.24 25.10 32.63
CA GLU A 10 24.68 25.24 31.22
C GLU A 10 24.94 23.87 30.59
N LEU A 11 25.56 22.94 31.31
CA LEU A 11 25.78 21.59 30.86
C LEU A 11 24.44 20.84 30.60
N CYS A 12 23.49 20.92 31.54
CA CYS A 12 22.18 20.31 31.39
C CYS A 12 21.39 20.84 30.17
N ILE A 13 21.46 22.17 29.95
CA ILE A 13 20.83 22.81 28.79
C ILE A 13 21.47 22.30 27.49
N THR A 14 22.81 22.26 27.45
CA THR A 14 23.54 21.79 26.26
C THR A 14 23.24 20.34 25.95
N VAL A 15 23.25 19.45 26.94
CA VAL A 15 22.92 18.04 26.79
C VAL A 15 21.44 17.87 26.34
N GLY A 16 20.55 18.63 26.97
CA GLY A 16 19.14 18.62 26.58
C GLY A 16 18.94 19.06 25.14
N ALA A 17 19.59 20.13 24.70
CA ALA A 17 19.55 20.60 23.31
C ALA A 17 20.11 19.55 22.33
N LEU A 18 21.23 18.91 22.67
CA LEU A 18 21.82 17.86 21.84
C LEU A 18 20.88 16.64 21.69
N ILE A 19 20.21 16.23 22.76
CA ILE A 19 19.23 15.14 22.72
C ILE A 19 18.06 15.50 21.80
N VAL A 20 17.52 16.71 21.93
CA VAL A 20 16.41 17.17 21.06
C VAL A 20 16.84 17.20 19.59
N LEU A 21 18.02 17.74 19.30
CA LEU A 21 18.56 17.78 17.93
C LEU A 21 18.82 16.38 17.39
N PHE A 22 19.32 15.46 18.21
CA PHE A 22 19.55 14.08 17.83
C PHE A 22 18.23 13.37 17.52
N VAL A 23 17.22 13.53 18.36
CA VAL A 23 15.86 12.97 18.11
C VAL A 23 15.26 13.54 16.83
N ALA A 24 15.33 14.86 16.65
CA ALA A 24 14.85 15.50 15.43
C ALA A 24 15.60 14.99 14.19
N TYR A 25 16.92 14.86 14.26
CA TYR A 25 17.73 14.29 13.19
C TYR A 25 17.33 12.85 12.85
N VAL A 26 17.19 11.97 13.85
CA VAL A 26 16.83 10.57 13.64
C VAL A 26 15.45 10.46 13.00
N LEU A 27 14.45 11.22 13.48
CA LEU A 27 13.09 11.21 12.93
C LEU A 27 13.05 11.73 11.48
N PHE A 28 13.76 12.83 11.21
CA PHE A 28 13.84 13.41 9.87
C PHE A 28 14.60 12.50 8.90
N TRP A 29 15.76 12.00 9.31
CA TRP A 29 16.63 11.16 8.48
C TRP A 29 16.00 9.81 8.11
N THR A 30 15.29 9.19 9.06
CA THR A 30 14.57 7.94 8.78
C THR A 30 13.44 8.13 7.79
N GLY A 31 12.72 9.26 7.85
CA GLY A 31 11.70 9.63 6.89
C GLY A 31 12.26 9.81 5.47
N VAL A 32 13.30 10.63 5.33
CA VAL A 32 13.95 10.89 4.03
C VAL A 32 14.52 9.60 3.40
N ARG A 33 15.16 8.74 4.19
CA ARG A 33 15.65 7.45 3.68
C ARG A 33 14.55 6.51 3.22
N ALA A 34 13.44 6.48 3.94
CA ALA A 34 12.31 5.63 3.57
C ALA A 34 11.63 6.13 2.29
N ASP A 35 11.44 7.44 2.14
CA ASP A 35 10.91 8.02 0.89
C ASP A 35 11.85 7.74 -0.28
N GLY A 36 13.18 7.85 -0.09
CA GLY A 36 14.16 7.44 -1.09
C GLY A 36 14.02 5.97 -1.48
N ALA A 37 13.93 5.07 -0.51
CA ALA A 37 13.77 3.65 -0.76
C ALA A 37 12.45 3.30 -1.50
N MET A 38 11.35 4.01 -1.19
CA MET A 38 10.08 3.85 -1.91
C MET A 38 10.18 4.36 -3.35
N ASN A 39 10.81 5.50 -3.57
CA ASN A 39 11.02 6.05 -4.92
C ASN A 39 11.91 5.12 -5.75
N ASP A 40 12.97 4.56 -5.18
CA ASP A 40 13.83 3.58 -5.86
C ASP A 40 13.04 2.34 -6.32
N GLN A 41 12.09 1.85 -5.51
CA GLN A 41 11.20 0.74 -5.90
C GLN A 41 10.28 1.13 -7.06
N ILE A 42 9.72 2.34 -7.03
CA ILE A 42 8.85 2.87 -8.11
C ILE A 42 9.66 3.01 -9.39
N ASP A 43 10.85 3.59 -9.34
CA ASP A 43 11.72 3.75 -10.49
C ASP A 43 12.16 2.40 -11.07
N GLN A 44 12.40 1.42 -10.21
CA GLN A 44 12.71 0.06 -10.64
C GLN A 44 11.53 -0.59 -11.38
N LEU A 45 10.30 -0.42 -10.88
CA LEU A 45 9.10 -0.88 -11.56
C LEU A 45 8.94 -0.22 -12.94
N HIS A 46 9.08 1.10 -13.02
CA HIS A 46 8.98 1.82 -14.30
C HIS A 46 10.04 1.35 -15.30
N ARG A 47 11.27 1.13 -14.86
CA ARG A 47 12.33 0.57 -15.73
C ARG A 47 11.99 -0.86 -16.22
N GLN A 48 11.45 -1.71 -15.34
CA GLN A 48 11.03 -3.06 -15.71
C GLN A 48 9.88 -3.04 -16.71
N TRP A 49 8.90 -2.18 -16.51
CA TRP A 49 7.75 -2.04 -17.40
C TRP A 49 8.15 -1.48 -18.77
N SER A 50 9.02 -0.48 -18.82
CA SER A 50 9.50 0.10 -20.09
C SER A 50 10.37 -0.87 -20.90
N GLN A 51 11.04 -1.83 -20.26
CA GLN A 51 11.88 -2.84 -20.93
C GLN A 51 11.08 -4.06 -21.42
N GLY A 52 9.74 -4.04 -21.33
CA GLY A 52 8.89 -5.13 -21.79
C GLY A 52 9.02 -6.42 -20.97
N SER A 53 9.61 -6.35 -19.76
CA SER A 53 9.77 -7.51 -18.86
C SER A 53 8.46 -7.91 -18.16
N VAL A 54 7.38 -7.20 -18.41
CA VAL A 54 6.05 -7.55 -17.92
C VAL A 54 5.39 -8.49 -18.91
N ARG A 55 5.39 -9.77 -18.58
CA ARG A 55 4.54 -10.73 -19.28
C ARG A 55 3.08 -10.33 -19.02
N PRO A 56 2.25 -10.07 -20.05
CA PRO A 56 0.85 -9.73 -19.84
C PRO A 56 0.17 -10.88 -19.10
N THR A 57 -0.44 -10.58 -17.96
CA THR A 57 -1.41 -11.47 -17.34
C THR A 57 -2.63 -11.42 -18.24
N ALA A 58 -2.76 -12.42 -19.15
CA ALA A 58 -3.91 -12.67 -20.02
C ALA A 58 -4.53 -11.43 -20.70
N ALA A 59 -4.14 -11.17 -21.95
CA ALA A 59 -4.87 -10.25 -22.84
C ALA A 59 -6.26 -10.80 -23.16
N PRO A 60 -7.35 -10.01 -23.05
CA PRO A 60 -8.60 -10.34 -23.67
C PRO A 60 -8.56 -9.95 -25.16
N GLY A 61 -8.68 -10.93 -26.06
CA GLY A 61 -9.06 -10.67 -27.42
C GLY A 61 -8.06 -10.97 -28.53
N ARG A 62 -7.82 -12.23 -28.82
CA ARG A 62 -7.58 -12.66 -30.19
C ARG A 62 -8.88 -13.21 -30.75
N LYS A 63 -9.35 -12.61 -31.85
CA LYS A 63 -10.51 -13.12 -32.62
C LYS A 63 -10.32 -14.60 -32.92
N ALA A 64 -11.26 -15.40 -32.50
CA ALA A 64 -11.33 -16.84 -32.79
C ALA A 64 -11.49 -17.07 -34.27
N ALA A 65 -10.55 -17.78 -34.88
CA ALA A 65 -10.82 -18.65 -36.02
C ALA A 65 -11.20 -20.01 -35.43
N ALA A 66 -12.31 -20.55 -35.94
CA ALA A 66 -12.99 -21.74 -35.46
C ALA A 66 -12.09 -22.99 -35.51
N ALA A 67 -11.96 -23.69 -34.38
CA ALA A 67 -11.96 -25.17 -34.28
C ALA A 67 -11.75 -25.59 -32.81
N GLY A 68 -12.67 -26.38 -32.26
CA GLY A 68 -12.44 -27.27 -31.11
C GLY A 68 -12.62 -26.61 -29.76
N GLU A 69 -13.71 -26.99 -29.07
CA GLU A 69 -13.95 -26.76 -27.63
C GLU A 69 -12.82 -27.38 -26.79
N GLN A 70 -11.76 -26.63 -26.59
CA GLN A 70 -10.82 -26.85 -25.50
C GLN A 70 -11.11 -25.78 -24.45
N THR A 71 -11.68 -26.19 -23.32
CA THR A 71 -11.72 -25.41 -22.08
C THR A 71 -10.30 -25.01 -21.72
N VAL A 72 -9.87 -23.83 -22.16
CA VAL A 72 -8.60 -23.24 -21.76
C VAL A 72 -8.77 -22.89 -20.29
N ALA A 73 -8.27 -23.74 -19.41
CA ALA A 73 -8.10 -23.41 -18.00
C ALA A 73 -7.29 -22.11 -17.94
N VAL A 74 -7.92 -21.03 -17.48
CA VAL A 74 -7.23 -19.75 -17.27
C VAL A 74 -6.11 -20.01 -16.27
N ALA A 75 -4.88 -20.03 -16.76
CA ALA A 75 -3.72 -20.30 -15.93
C ALA A 75 -3.68 -19.31 -14.77
N LYS A 76 -3.64 -19.84 -13.54
CA LYS A 76 -3.52 -19.01 -12.33
C LYS A 76 -2.27 -18.14 -12.48
N PRO A 77 -2.35 -16.82 -12.23
CA PRO A 77 -1.19 -15.95 -12.32
C PRO A 77 -0.05 -16.45 -11.45
N ALA A 78 1.20 -16.26 -11.91
CA ALA A 78 2.37 -16.63 -11.13
C ALA A 78 2.38 -15.90 -9.78
N PRO A 79 2.80 -16.56 -8.70
CA PRO A 79 2.86 -15.93 -7.38
C PRO A 79 3.87 -14.78 -7.37
N TYR A 80 3.57 -13.73 -6.63
CA TYR A 80 4.51 -12.64 -6.38
C TYR A 80 5.73 -13.15 -5.59
N ARG A 81 6.86 -12.47 -5.77
CA ARG A 81 8.10 -12.82 -5.06
C ARG A 81 8.25 -11.99 -3.81
N TYR A 82 8.48 -12.62 -2.67
CA TYR A 82 8.71 -11.95 -1.39
C TYR A 82 9.71 -10.79 -1.48
N GLY A 83 9.35 -9.65 -0.91
CA GLY A 83 10.17 -8.45 -0.86
C GLY A 83 10.36 -7.71 -2.20
N LYS A 84 9.70 -8.16 -3.28
CA LYS A 84 9.74 -7.50 -4.59
C LYS A 84 8.49 -6.65 -4.79
N ALA A 85 8.68 -5.42 -5.27
CA ALA A 85 7.60 -4.57 -5.72
C ALA A 85 7.00 -5.15 -7.01
N PHE A 86 5.68 -5.10 -7.13
CA PHE A 86 4.94 -5.59 -8.30
C PHE A 86 3.83 -4.65 -8.76
N ALA A 87 3.46 -3.65 -7.95
CA ALA A 87 2.44 -2.67 -8.28
C ALA A 87 2.75 -1.31 -7.64
N ILE A 88 2.12 -0.26 -8.15
CA ILE A 88 2.11 1.07 -7.55
C ILE A 88 0.67 1.40 -7.18
N MET A 89 0.46 1.89 -5.95
CA MET A 89 -0.84 2.33 -5.44
C MET A 89 -0.89 3.86 -5.38
N TYR A 90 -2.03 4.41 -5.78
CA TYR A 90 -2.36 5.84 -5.76
C TYR A 90 -3.65 6.03 -4.98
N ILE A 91 -3.68 7.00 -4.06
CA ILE A 91 -4.89 7.37 -3.31
C ILE A 91 -5.05 8.90 -3.35
N PRO A 92 -5.83 9.44 -4.30
CA PRO A 92 -5.97 10.90 -4.48
C PRO A 92 -6.44 11.66 -3.23
N ARG A 93 -7.23 11.00 -2.36
CA ARG A 93 -7.65 11.56 -1.07
C ARG A 93 -6.49 11.90 -0.14
N LEU A 94 -5.39 11.15 -0.22
CA LEU A 94 -4.19 11.36 0.60
C LEU A 94 -3.23 12.39 -0.03
N GLY A 95 -3.46 12.75 -1.29
CA GLY A 95 -2.70 13.73 -2.06
C GLY A 95 -2.60 13.32 -3.53
N PHE A 96 -2.62 14.28 -4.46
CA PHE A 96 -2.51 13.98 -5.89
C PHE A 96 -1.15 13.40 -6.29
N THR A 97 -0.12 13.69 -5.52
CA THR A 97 1.23 13.12 -5.70
C THR A 97 1.48 11.89 -4.84
N TRP A 98 0.47 11.46 -4.05
CA TRP A 98 0.61 10.30 -3.19
C TRP A 98 0.63 9.03 -4.05
N ASN A 99 1.78 8.42 -4.11
CA ASN A 99 1.98 7.09 -4.68
C ASN A 99 2.92 6.27 -3.82
N LYS A 100 2.69 4.97 -3.75
CA LYS A 100 3.51 4.06 -2.95
C LYS A 100 3.67 2.72 -3.65
N PRO A 101 4.87 2.12 -3.65
CA PRO A 101 5.08 0.79 -4.20
C PRO A 101 4.41 -0.25 -3.30
N VAL A 102 3.86 -1.31 -3.92
CA VAL A 102 3.30 -2.48 -3.23
C VAL A 102 4.26 -3.65 -3.44
N LEU A 103 4.75 -4.20 -2.33
CA LEU A 103 5.70 -5.31 -2.30
C LEU A 103 5.02 -6.55 -1.72
N GLU A 104 5.49 -7.73 -2.11
CA GLU A 104 4.99 -9.01 -1.58
C GLU A 104 5.53 -9.32 -0.19
N GLY A 105 4.63 -9.73 0.73
CA GLY A 105 4.94 -10.11 2.10
C GLY A 105 4.84 -8.95 3.09
N THR A 106 4.59 -9.25 4.37
CA THR A 106 4.34 -8.28 5.45
C THR A 106 5.47 -8.23 6.50
N GLY A 107 6.66 -8.71 6.16
CA GLY A 107 7.83 -8.62 7.02
C GLY A 107 8.26 -7.16 7.26
N ARG A 108 8.97 -6.92 8.36
CA ARG A 108 9.46 -5.57 8.71
C ARG A 108 10.38 -4.98 7.65
N ASP A 109 11.17 -5.82 7.01
CA ASP A 109 12.08 -5.47 5.91
C ASP A 109 11.34 -5.03 4.65
N VAL A 110 10.13 -5.55 4.42
CA VAL A 110 9.24 -5.18 3.32
C VAL A 110 8.51 -3.88 3.64
N LEU A 111 7.85 -3.82 4.81
CA LEU A 111 7.12 -2.65 5.27
C LEU A 111 7.99 -1.38 5.37
N ALA A 112 9.29 -1.53 5.60
CA ALA A 112 10.24 -0.42 5.60
C ALA A 112 10.47 0.20 4.20
N LYS A 113 10.04 -0.47 3.12
CA LYS A 113 10.28 -0.08 1.73
C LYS A 113 9.02 0.34 0.98
N GLY A 114 7.84 0.21 1.58
CA GLY A 114 6.58 0.56 0.95
C GLY A 114 5.37 -0.07 1.60
N LEU A 115 4.34 -0.27 0.80
CA LEU A 115 3.16 -1.02 1.20
C LEU A 115 3.41 -2.51 1.02
N ALA A 116 2.80 -3.33 1.85
CA ALA A 116 3.07 -4.75 1.96
C ALA A 116 1.79 -5.57 1.68
N HIS A 117 1.82 -6.39 0.65
CA HIS A 117 0.75 -7.33 0.34
C HIS A 117 0.79 -8.53 1.29
N TYR A 118 -0.35 -8.91 1.85
CA TYR A 118 -0.47 -10.11 2.67
C TYR A 118 -0.37 -11.36 1.78
N ALA A 119 0.75 -12.05 1.87
CA ALA A 119 0.97 -13.32 1.18
C ALA A 119 -0.16 -14.31 1.48
N GLY A 120 -0.69 -14.95 0.44
CA GLY A 120 -1.83 -15.87 0.58
C GLY A 120 -3.20 -15.22 0.45
N THR A 121 -3.31 -13.87 0.39
CA THR A 121 -4.54 -13.19 -0.04
C THR A 121 -4.62 -13.14 -1.57
N ALA A 122 -5.75 -12.68 -2.14
CA ALA A 122 -5.92 -12.65 -3.58
C ALA A 122 -4.87 -11.77 -4.26
N GLN A 123 -4.47 -12.11 -5.48
CA GLN A 123 -3.64 -11.24 -6.30
C GLN A 123 -4.45 -10.05 -6.82
N LEU A 124 -3.77 -8.98 -7.22
CA LEU A 124 -4.36 -7.75 -7.71
C LEU A 124 -5.38 -8.01 -8.82
N GLY A 125 -6.60 -7.53 -8.65
CA GLY A 125 -7.69 -7.68 -9.60
C GLY A 125 -8.33 -9.07 -9.70
N GLN A 126 -7.85 -10.07 -8.93
CA GLN A 126 -8.44 -11.40 -8.90
C GLN A 126 -9.65 -11.47 -7.95
N GLU A 127 -10.46 -12.50 -8.10
CA GLU A 127 -11.53 -12.80 -7.15
C GLU A 127 -10.96 -13.12 -5.78
N GLY A 128 -11.59 -12.59 -4.74
CA GLY A 128 -11.14 -12.62 -3.36
C GLY A 128 -10.81 -11.24 -2.84
N ASN A 129 -9.91 -11.16 -1.87
CA ASN A 129 -9.55 -9.93 -1.19
C ASN A 129 -8.05 -9.68 -1.31
N PHE A 130 -7.67 -8.66 -2.04
CA PHE A 130 -6.29 -8.19 -2.16
C PHE A 130 -5.98 -7.33 -0.93
N ALA A 131 -5.23 -7.86 0.04
CA ALA A 131 -5.00 -7.18 1.30
C ALA A 131 -3.60 -6.54 1.37
N VAL A 132 -3.53 -5.29 1.82
CA VAL A 132 -2.32 -4.48 1.87
C VAL A 132 -2.16 -3.80 3.22
N ALA A 133 -0.98 -3.93 3.82
CA ALA A 133 -0.58 -3.21 5.02
C ALA A 133 0.35 -2.04 4.70
N GLY A 134 0.31 -1.01 5.56
CA GLY A 134 1.27 0.08 5.52
C GLY A 134 1.49 0.67 6.90
N HIS A 135 2.68 1.23 7.14
CA HIS A 135 2.95 1.98 8.37
C HIS A 135 2.07 3.23 8.45
N ARG A 136 1.56 3.52 9.64
CA ARG A 136 0.88 4.79 9.88
C ARG A 136 1.86 5.90 10.18
N ARG A 137 2.85 5.60 11.02
CA ARG A 137 4.01 6.43 11.31
C ARG A 137 5.26 5.60 11.09
N THR A 138 6.37 6.23 10.87
CA THR A 138 7.65 5.64 10.52
C THR A 138 7.74 5.21 9.04
N TYR A 139 8.96 5.12 8.56
CA TYR A 139 9.29 4.70 7.19
C TYR A 139 8.49 5.46 6.11
N GLY A 140 8.54 6.82 6.18
CA GLY A 140 7.87 7.70 5.22
C GLY A 140 6.35 7.83 5.40
N ASP A 141 5.82 7.36 6.53
CA ASP A 141 4.44 7.58 6.97
C ASP A 141 3.36 7.32 5.90
N PRO A 142 3.43 6.19 5.13
CA PRO A 142 2.59 6.01 3.96
C PRO A 142 1.09 6.13 4.26
N PHE A 143 0.65 5.72 5.44
CA PHE A 143 -0.75 5.78 5.87
C PHE A 143 -1.01 6.75 7.04
N LYS A 144 -0.18 7.82 7.17
CA LYS A 144 -0.39 8.86 8.18
C LYS A 144 -1.83 9.39 8.19
N ASP A 145 -2.32 9.76 7.04
CA ASP A 145 -3.63 10.36 6.82
C ASP A 145 -4.76 9.34 6.58
N PHE A 146 -4.54 8.06 6.91
CA PHE A 146 -5.52 6.98 6.74
C PHE A 146 -6.92 7.32 7.28
N PRO A 147 -7.08 8.00 8.44
CA PRO A 147 -8.41 8.40 8.95
C PRO A 147 -9.19 9.36 8.04
N ARG A 148 -8.57 9.97 7.04
CA ARG A 148 -9.24 10.85 6.07
C ARG A 148 -9.99 10.08 4.97
N LEU A 149 -9.73 8.78 4.83
CA LEU A 149 -10.38 7.93 3.84
C LEU A 149 -11.88 7.81 4.12
N ARG A 150 -12.69 7.83 3.07
CA ARG A 150 -14.16 7.83 3.15
C ARG A 150 -14.77 6.93 2.09
N PRO A 151 -16.00 6.42 2.30
CA PRO A 151 -16.75 5.76 1.25
C PRO A 151 -16.82 6.62 -0.03
N GLY A 152 -16.65 5.98 -1.18
CA GLY A 152 -16.59 6.62 -2.49
C GLY A 152 -15.21 7.07 -2.94
N ASP A 153 -14.22 7.17 -2.04
CA ASP A 153 -12.84 7.51 -2.43
C ASP A 153 -12.25 6.40 -3.32
N ALA A 154 -11.43 6.82 -4.28
CA ALA A 154 -10.73 5.89 -5.16
C ALA A 154 -9.39 5.45 -4.57
N VAL A 155 -9.11 4.16 -4.71
CA VAL A 155 -7.78 3.57 -4.58
C VAL A 155 -7.42 2.97 -5.92
N VAL A 156 -6.40 3.51 -6.57
CA VAL A 156 -6.01 3.08 -7.92
C VAL A 156 -4.67 2.35 -7.82
N LEU A 157 -4.57 1.19 -8.47
CA LEU A 157 -3.32 0.45 -8.57
C LEU A 157 -2.97 0.20 -10.04
N THR A 158 -1.67 0.03 -10.31
CA THR A 158 -1.22 -0.49 -11.61
C THR A 158 -0.10 -1.51 -11.43
N ASP A 159 -0.12 -2.53 -12.28
CA ASP A 159 0.96 -3.52 -12.44
C ASP A 159 1.85 -3.24 -13.66
N GLY A 160 1.66 -2.07 -14.29
CA GLY A 160 2.36 -1.65 -15.50
C GLY A 160 1.68 -2.09 -16.79
N THR A 161 0.65 -2.92 -16.73
CA THR A 161 -0.17 -3.34 -17.89
C THR A 161 -1.62 -2.90 -17.77
N THR A 162 -2.12 -2.91 -16.56
CA THR A 162 -3.52 -2.68 -16.23
C THR A 162 -3.63 -1.69 -15.08
N TRP A 163 -4.60 -0.80 -15.17
CA TRP A 163 -5.08 0.02 -14.09
C TRP A 163 -6.28 -0.66 -13.42
N PHE A 164 -6.26 -0.72 -12.09
CA PHE A 164 -7.32 -1.25 -11.25
C PHE A 164 -7.83 -0.11 -10.37
N THR A 165 -9.08 0.28 -10.56
CA THR A 165 -9.73 1.30 -9.72
C THR A 165 -10.65 0.61 -8.73
N TYR A 166 -10.36 0.75 -7.45
CA TYR A 166 -11.22 0.31 -6.35
C TYR A 166 -11.96 1.51 -5.77
N ARG A 167 -13.18 1.27 -5.28
CA ARG A 167 -13.99 2.25 -4.52
C ARG A 167 -14.14 1.81 -3.09
N ILE A 168 -13.83 2.72 -2.17
CA ILE A 168 -14.00 2.47 -0.73
C ILE A 168 -15.49 2.40 -0.43
N ASP A 169 -15.94 1.31 0.19
CA ASP A 169 -17.31 1.10 0.62
C ASP A 169 -17.50 1.43 2.09
N LYS A 170 -16.49 1.13 2.90
CA LYS A 170 -16.53 1.39 4.33
C LYS A 170 -15.28 2.13 4.78
N GLY A 171 -15.48 3.24 5.47
CA GLY A 171 -14.43 4.07 6.06
C GLY A 171 -13.71 3.38 7.20
N PRO A 172 -12.71 4.04 7.80
CA PRO A 172 -11.83 3.40 8.77
C PRO A 172 -12.60 2.72 9.90
N TYR A 173 -12.45 1.40 9.96
CA TYR A 173 -12.97 0.53 10.99
C TYR A 173 -11.84 0.17 11.96
N LYS A 174 -12.07 0.42 13.25
CA LYS A 174 -11.07 0.13 14.28
C LYS A 174 -11.28 -1.26 14.86
N THR A 175 -10.18 -2.03 14.90
CA THR A 175 -10.17 -3.38 15.46
C THR A 175 -8.85 -3.71 16.16
N VAL A 176 -8.75 -4.92 16.71
CA VAL A 176 -7.53 -5.42 17.37
C VAL A 176 -6.56 -6.07 16.37
N PRO A 177 -5.26 -6.16 16.70
CA PRO A 177 -4.27 -6.76 15.79
C PRO A 177 -4.49 -8.23 15.45
N THR A 178 -5.21 -8.95 16.30
CA THR A 178 -5.52 -10.39 16.15
C THR A 178 -6.78 -10.67 15.32
N ASP A 179 -7.46 -9.62 14.85
CA ASP A 179 -8.64 -9.73 14.00
C ASP A 179 -8.24 -10.02 12.55
N VAL A 180 -7.94 -11.27 12.25
CA VAL A 180 -7.48 -11.71 10.92
C VAL A 180 -8.61 -11.80 9.89
N GLU A 181 -9.88 -11.89 10.34
CA GLU A 181 -11.05 -11.98 9.46
C GLU A 181 -11.21 -10.74 8.55
N VAL A 182 -10.55 -9.63 8.90
CA VAL A 182 -10.59 -8.40 8.10
C VAL A 182 -9.94 -8.57 6.71
N ILE A 183 -9.08 -9.58 6.53
CA ILE A 183 -8.43 -9.90 5.25
C ILE A 183 -8.94 -11.19 4.62
N ASP A 184 -10.02 -11.79 5.13
CA ASP A 184 -10.67 -12.95 4.50
C ASP A 184 -11.02 -12.69 3.05
N PRO A 185 -11.14 -13.74 2.19
CA PRO A 185 -11.55 -13.59 0.79
C PRO A 185 -12.88 -12.83 0.63
N VAL A 186 -13.80 -12.98 1.59
CA VAL A 186 -15.03 -12.19 1.73
C VAL A 186 -15.05 -11.60 3.14
N PRO A 187 -14.50 -10.40 3.37
CA PRO A 187 -14.38 -9.82 4.71
C PRO A 187 -15.75 -9.34 5.23
N ARG A 188 -16.45 -10.21 5.94
CA ARG A 188 -17.85 -9.99 6.38
C ARG A 188 -18.07 -8.73 7.21
N LYS A 189 -17.07 -8.29 7.96
CA LYS A 189 -17.12 -7.02 8.74
C LYS A 189 -17.22 -5.78 7.87
N SER A 190 -16.87 -5.87 6.58
CA SER A 190 -17.12 -4.80 5.60
C SER A 190 -18.61 -4.64 5.27
N GLY A 191 -19.38 -5.72 5.38
CA GLY A 191 -20.74 -5.87 4.89
C GLY A 191 -20.86 -6.74 3.62
N TYR A 192 -19.73 -7.23 3.09
CA TYR A 192 -19.77 -8.11 1.92
C TYR A 192 -20.29 -9.51 2.31
N THR A 193 -21.13 -10.05 1.44
CA THR A 193 -21.81 -11.33 1.67
C THR A 193 -21.57 -12.37 0.58
N ARG A 194 -20.93 -11.98 -0.53
CA ARG A 194 -20.71 -12.82 -1.72
C ARG A 194 -19.24 -12.74 -2.15
N PRO A 195 -18.74 -13.74 -2.90
CA PRO A 195 -17.47 -13.62 -3.61
C PRO A 195 -17.46 -12.38 -4.51
N GLY A 196 -16.31 -11.73 -4.60
CA GLY A 196 -16.10 -10.52 -5.37
C GLY A 196 -14.62 -10.21 -5.48
N ARG A 197 -14.29 -9.04 -5.99
CA ARG A 197 -12.92 -8.56 -6.10
C ARG A 197 -12.75 -7.39 -5.14
N TYR A 198 -12.18 -7.67 -3.98
CA TYR A 198 -12.09 -6.74 -2.87
C TYR A 198 -10.66 -6.27 -2.64
N LEU A 199 -10.54 -5.14 -1.98
CA LEU A 199 -9.29 -4.59 -1.46
C LEU A 199 -9.47 -4.29 0.02
N THR A 200 -8.51 -4.73 0.84
CA THR A 200 -8.41 -4.33 2.24
C THR A 200 -7.13 -3.54 2.46
N LEU A 201 -7.23 -2.35 3.03
CA LEU A 201 -6.09 -1.59 3.52
C LEU A 201 -6.03 -1.66 5.04
N THR A 202 -4.83 -1.88 5.59
CA THR A 202 -4.63 -1.97 7.04
C THR A 202 -3.49 -1.08 7.51
N THR A 203 -3.66 -0.45 8.67
CA THR A 203 -2.58 0.30 9.33
C THR A 203 -2.72 0.25 10.85
N CYS A 204 -1.69 0.68 11.56
CA CYS A 204 -1.68 0.74 13.03
C CYS A 204 -2.55 1.88 13.58
N ASP A 205 -3.09 1.68 14.79
CA ASP A 205 -3.76 2.68 15.61
C ASP A 205 -3.41 2.44 17.09
N PRO A 206 -3.23 3.50 17.93
CA PRO A 206 -3.23 4.92 17.61
C PRO A 206 -2.03 5.34 16.72
N GLU A 207 -1.99 6.62 16.34
CA GLU A 207 -0.99 7.16 15.40
C GLU A 207 0.46 6.84 15.78
N TRP A 208 0.78 6.88 17.08
CA TRP A 208 2.09 6.57 17.64
C TRP A 208 2.10 5.26 18.44
N GLY A 209 1.23 4.32 18.05
CA GLY A 209 1.10 3.04 18.73
C GLY A 209 0.70 1.92 17.78
N HIS A 210 0.41 0.75 18.37
CA HIS A 210 0.06 -0.43 17.59
C HIS A 210 -0.94 -1.36 18.33
N SER A 211 -1.64 -0.81 19.33
CA SER A 211 -2.62 -1.58 20.12
C SER A 211 -3.86 -1.98 19.30
N HIS A 212 -4.15 -1.25 18.24
CA HIS A 212 -5.28 -1.48 17.34
C HIS A 212 -4.85 -1.42 15.88
N ARG A 213 -5.82 -1.69 14.99
CA ARG A 213 -5.70 -1.50 13.54
C ARG A 213 -6.85 -0.64 13.04
N LEU A 214 -6.56 0.17 12.01
CA LEU A 214 -7.58 0.79 11.17
C LEU A 214 -7.65 0.02 9.86
N ILE A 215 -8.86 -0.27 9.45
CA ILE A 215 -9.17 -1.08 8.27
C ILE A 215 -10.07 -0.26 7.34
N VAL A 216 -9.80 -0.32 6.05
CA VAL A 216 -10.67 0.20 5.00
C VAL A 216 -10.91 -0.92 4.00
N TRP A 217 -12.17 -1.08 3.56
CA TRP A 217 -12.55 -2.04 2.53
C TRP A 217 -13.08 -1.33 1.30
N ALA A 218 -12.75 -1.89 0.14
CA ALA A 218 -13.14 -1.39 -1.16
C ALA A 218 -13.47 -2.55 -2.11
N HIS A 219 -14.31 -2.31 -3.10
CA HIS A 219 -14.56 -3.25 -4.21
C HIS A 219 -13.88 -2.75 -5.50
N LEU A 220 -13.59 -3.66 -6.41
CA LEU A 220 -13.09 -3.33 -7.74
C LEU A 220 -14.22 -2.72 -8.57
N ASP A 221 -14.09 -1.43 -8.88
CA ASP A 221 -15.05 -0.64 -9.67
C ASP A 221 -14.81 -0.80 -11.17
N SER A 222 -13.53 -0.68 -11.60
CA SER A 222 -13.18 -0.77 -13.02
C SER A 222 -11.74 -1.21 -13.24
N THR A 223 -11.47 -1.72 -14.44
CA THR A 223 -10.12 -1.99 -14.95
C THR A 223 -9.98 -1.39 -16.34
N GLN A 224 -8.78 -0.91 -16.67
CA GLN A 224 -8.44 -0.46 -18.02
C GLN A 224 -6.98 -0.74 -18.35
N SER A 225 -6.66 -0.92 -19.64
CA SER A 225 -5.26 -1.04 -20.08
C SER A 225 -4.50 0.25 -19.79
N VAL A 226 -3.21 0.13 -19.46
CA VAL A 226 -2.31 1.30 -19.33
C VAL A 226 -2.23 2.09 -20.65
N GLU A 227 -2.35 1.43 -21.79
CA GLU A 227 -2.37 2.06 -23.10
C GLU A 227 -3.56 3.01 -23.31
N ALA A 228 -4.67 2.81 -22.59
CA ALA A 228 -5.83 3.71 -22.61
C ALA A 228 -5.62 4.98 -21.77
N GLY A 229 -4.45 5.14 -21.18
CA GLY A 229 -4.07 6.25 -20.33
C GLY A 229 -4.52 6.09 -18.88
N GLU A 230 -4.33 7.15 -18.09
CA GLU A 230 -4.67 7.13 -16.67
C GLU A 230 -6.17 7.15 -16.41
N PRO A 231 -6.66 6.42 -15.35
CA PRO A 231 -8.05 6.47 -14.92
C PRO A 231 -8.50 7.88 -14.55
N ARG A 232 -9.81 8.17 -14.75
CA ARG A 232 -10.40 9.46 -14.36
C ARG A 232 -10.13 9.82 -12.90
N ALA A 233 -10.05 8.83 -12.02
CA ALA A 233 -9.80 9.04 -10.60
C ALA A 233 -8.44 9.69 -10.29
N LEU A 234 -7.47 9.62 -11.20
CA LEU A 234 -6.14 10.24 -11.08
C LEU A 234 -6.04 11.58 -11.83
N ARG A 235 -7.01 11.91 -12.70
CA ARG A 235 -7.01 13.18 -13.45
C ARG A 235 -7.52 14.31 -12.56
N ARG A 236 -6.90 15.49 -12.68
CA ARG A 236 -7.35 16.74 -12.04
C ARG A 236 -8.53 17.34 -12.79
#